data_15538282bbbcbbc5bff4e1a28d34a43c
#
_entry.id   15538282bbbcbbc5bff4e1a28d34a43c
#
_cell.length_a   1.000
_cell.length_b   1.000
_cell.length_c   1.000
_cell.angle_alpha   90.00
_cell.angle_beta   90.00
_cell.angle_gamma   90.00
#
_symmetry.space_group_name_H-M   'P 1'
#
loop_
_entity.id
_entity.type
_entity.pdbx_description
1 polymer ?
#
loop_
_entity_poly.entity_id
_entity_poly.type
_entity_poly.pdbx_seq_one_letter_code
_entity_poly.pdbx_strand_id
1 'polypeptide(L)'
;NFMYEKKMFIINILILVLVGYLLVTLVLYFFQRNLLYYPAVNNYFGEKLNVQVEKVKIKTEDDIELLSWYHSKNPKDYKTILFLNGNAGTLENRIYKINHFKDVNVNFLIIAWRGFSGNKGKPSEKGLYEDAKSAIKWLKNKGIKEENIIIYGESLGTGVAAEIAQNKNFAGVILESPFTSMIDVGKTKYPFFPVRLLLKDKY
;
A
#
# COMPACT_ATOMS: atom_id res chain seq x y z
N ASN A 1 -54.25 12.80 22.57
CA ASN A 1 -53.28 13.75 22.01
C ASN A 1 -51.87 13.55 22.56
N PHE A 2 -51.66 13.57 23.88
CA PHE A 2 -50.31 13.48 24.49
C PHE A 2 -49.51 12.23 24.08
N MET A 3 -50.11 11.05 24.03
CA MET A 3 -49.44 9.81 23.61
C MET A 3 -49.05 9.85 22.11
N TYR A 4 -49.83 10.46 21.27
CA TYR A 4 -49.57 10.64 19.85
C TYR A 4 -48.36 11.58 19.61
N GLU A 5 -48.35 12.71 20.28
CA GLU A 5 -47.22 13.68 20.20
C GLU A 5 -45.90 13.06 20.67
N LYS A 6 -45.93 12.31 21.80
CA LYS A 6 -44.75 11.59 22.29
C LYS A 6 -44.27 10.52 21.33
N LYS A 7 -45.15 9.80 20.66
CA LYS A 7 -44.83 8.80 19.65
C LYS A 7 -44.17 9.47 18.40
N MET A 8 -44.77 10.57 17.93
CA MET A 8 -44.21 11.34 16.80
C MET A 8 -42.85 11.93 17.13
N PHE A 9 -42.61 12.42 18.33
CA PHE A 9 -41.34 12.92 18.81
C PHE A 9 -40.25 11.83 18.75
N ILE A 10 -40.55 10.63 19.26
CA ILE A 10 -39.63 9.48 19.24
C ILE A 10 -39.30 9.08 17.77
N ILE A 11 -40.33 9.03 16.91
CA ILE A 11 -40.13 8.70 15.48
C ILE A 11 -39.20 9.72 14.81
N ASN A 12 -39.39 11.01 15.07
CA ASN A 12 -38.56 12.07 14.51
C ASN A 12 -37.11 11.96 14.97
N ILE A 13 -36.85 11.62 16.24
CA ILE A 13 -35.49 11.35 16.74
C ILE A 13 -34.88 10.15 16.04
N LEU A 14 -35.60 9.04 15.89
CA LEU A 14 -35.11 7.86 15.21
C LEU A 14 -34.76 8.15 13.73
N ILE A 15 -35.61 8.94 13.05
CA ILE A 15 -35.34 9.38 11.68
C ILE A 15 -34.07 10.24 11.64
N LEU A 16 -33.91 11.19 12.54
CA LEU A 16 -32.74 12.06 12.61
C LEU A 16 -31.46 11.24 12.84
N VAL A 17 -31.50 10.28 13.76
CA VAL A 17 -30.35 9.38 14.02
C VAL A 17 -30.02 8.54 12.78
N LEU A 18 -31.03 7.97 12.11
CA LEU A 18 -30.84 7.20 10.88
C LEU A 18 -30.22 8.04 9.77
N VAL A 19 -30.75 9.25 9.56
CA VAL A 19 -30.22 10.17 8.54
C VAL A 19 -28.77 10.53 8.86
N GLY A 20 -28.46 10.85 10.12
CA GLY A 20 -27.09 11.12 10.56
C GLY A 20 -26.14 9.94 10.31
N TYR A 21 -26.56 8.72 10.65
CA TYR A 21 -25.81 7.50 10.38
C TYR A 21 -25.55 7.29 8.89
N LEU A 22 -26.55 7.48 8.05
CA LEU A 22 -26.41 7.36 6.59
C LEU A 22 -25.48 8.41 6.02
N LEU A 23 -25.54 9.65 6.49
CA LEU A 23 -24.63 10.72 6.06
C LEU A 23 -23.17 10.41 6.43
N VAL A 24 -22.91 9.97 7.67
CA VAL A 24 -21.56 9.57 8.09
C VAL A 24 -21.06 8.37 7.25
N THR A 25 -21.91 7.39 7.03
CA THR A 25 -21.59 6.23 6.17
C THR A 25 -21.23 6.67 4.75
N LEU A 26 -21.95 7.62 4.19
CA LEU A 26 -21.68 8.16 2.86
C LEU A 26 -20.33 8.89 2.83
N VAL A 27 -20.05 9.72 3.81
CA VAL A 27 -18.75 10.41 3.94
C VAL A 27 -17.62 9.38 4.03
N LEU A 28 -17.73 8.38 4.88
CA LEU A 28 -16.73 7.31 5.00
C LEU A 28 -16.55 6.57 3.67
N TYR A 29 -17.64 6.28 2.94
CA TYR A 29 -17.58 5.62 1.63
C TYR A 29 -16.80 6.40 0.59
N PHE A 30 -17.00 7.72 0.51
CA PHE A 30 -16.29 8.55 -0.47
C PHE A 30 -14.84 8.81 -0.08
N PHE A 31 -14.55 9.01 1.20
CA PHE A 31 -13.24 9.39 1.70
C PHE A 31 -12.39 8.24 2.25
N GLN A 32 -12.84 6.97 2.15
CA GLN A 32 -12.13 5.82 2.71
C GLN A 32 -10.68 5.69 2.26
N ARG A 33 -10.35 6.06 1.01
CA ARG A 33 -8.98 6.02 0.51
C ARG A 33 -8.08 7.05 1.19
N ASN A 34 -8.61 8.20 1.58
CA ASN A 34 -7.88 9.19 2.36
C ASN A 34 -7.64 8.72 3.81
N LEU A 35 -8.47 7.78 4.30
CA LEU A 35 -8.30 7.14 5.61
C LEU A 35 -7.37 5.93 5.56
N LEU A 36 -7.12 5.39 4.38
CA LEU A 36 -6.27 4.22 4.18
C LEU A 36 -4.85 4.60 3.74
N TYR A 37 -4.72 5.52 2.79
CA TYR A 37 -3.45 5.91 2.20
C TYR A 37 -3.02 7.28 2.70
N TYR A 38 -1.77 7.37 3.17
CA TYR A 38 -1.16 8.58 3.72
C TYR A 38 0.10 8.96 2.93
N PRO A 39 -0.05 9.37 1.65
CA PRO A 39 1.09 9.81 0.86
C PRO A 39 1.71 11.05 1.49
N ALA A 40 3.03 11.05 1.65
CA ALA A 40 3.77 12.21 2.09
C ALA A 40 4.60 12.79 0.94
N VAL A 41 4.78 14.09 0.95
CA VAL A 41 5.76 14.82 0.17
C VAL A 41 6.93 15.12 1.10
N ASN A 42 8.13 15.02 0.58
CA ASN A 42 9.40 14.89 1.24
C ASN A 42 9.68 15.94 2.34
N ASN A 43 9.69 15.50 3.62
CA ASN A 43 10.24 16.22 4.77
C ASN A 43 10.91 15.22 5.71
N TYR A 44 11.82 14.40 5.18
CA TYR A 44 12.54 13.41 5.98
C TYR A 44 13.77 14.04 6.63
N PHE A 45 13.87 13.95 7.96
CA PHE A 45 14.98 14.43 8.78
C PHE A 45 15.67 13.30 9.57
N GLY A 46 15.60 12.07 9.07
CA GLY A 46 16.18 10.90 9.71
C GLY A 46 17.59 10.59 9.22
N GLU A 47 17.95 9.30 9.24
CA GLU A 47 19.25 8.79 8.81
C GLU A 47 19.55 9.14 7.35
N LYS A 48 20.85 9.35 7.05
CA LYS A 48 21.29 9.47 5.65
C LYS A 48 21.42 8.10 5.00
N LEU A 49 21.11 8.05 3.72
CA LEU A 49 21.35 6.86 2.91
C LEU A 49 22.87 6.61 2.82
N ASN A 50 23.30 5.45 3.30
CA ASN A 50 24.72 5.03 3.31
C ASN A 50 25.02 3.93 2.27
N VAL A 51 24.06 3.64 1.42
CA VAL A 51 24.14 2.69 0.31
C VAL A 51 23.99 3.44 -1.00
N GLN A 52 24.84 3.13 -1.97
CA GLN A 52 24.70 3.73 -3.31
C GLN A 52 23.46 3.18 -4.00
N VAL A 53 22.56 4.04 -4.43
CA VAL A 53 21.36 3.69 -5.17
C VAL A 53 21.28 4.46 -6.49
N GLU A 54 20.82 3.77 -7.52
CA GLU A 54 20.38 4.38 -8.77
C GLU A 54 18.91 4.83 -8.61
N LYS A 55 18.64 6.12 -8.82
CA LYS A 55 17.26 6.62 -8.90
C LYS A 55 16.71 6.31 -10.27
N VAL A 56 15.70 5.46 -10.33
CA VAL A 56 15.08 5.02 -11.57
C VAL A 56 13.60 5.42 -11.61
N LYS A 57 13.08 5.55 -12.83
CA LYS A 57 11.65 5.75 -13.07
C LYS A 57 11.11 4.50 -13.75
N ILE A 58 10.12 3.88 -13.13
CA ILE A 58 9.45 2.70 -13.68
C ILE A 58 8.13 3.14 -14.27
N LYS A 59 7.94 2.92 -15.55
CA LYS A 59 6.70 3.24 -16.24
C LYS A 59 5.72 2.08 -16.09
N THR A 60 4.52 2.38 -15.60
CA THR A 60 3.41 1.42 -15.50
C THR A 60 2.66 1.29 -16.82
N GLU A 61 1.85 0.25 -16.96
CA GLU A 61 1.04 0.04 -18.18
C GLU A 61 -0.02 1.13 -18.38
N ASP A 62 -0.48 1.76 -17.30
CA ASP A 62 -1.39 2.90 -17.31
C ASP A 62 -0.67 4.27 -17.31
N ASP A 63 0.57 4.30 -17.80
CA ASP A 63 1.36 5.49 -18.12
C ASP A 63 1.77 6.37 -16.91
N ILE A 64 1.88 5.78 -15.72
CA ILE A 64 2.41 6.45 -14.53
C ILE A 64 3.91 6.16 -14.41
N GLU A 65 4.71 7.17 -14.10
CA GLU A 65 6.12 7.00 -13.74
C GLU A 65 6.26 6.89 -12.22
N LEU A 66 6.83 5.77 -11.76
CA LEU A 66 7.10 5.52 -10.34
C LEU A 66 8.56 5.81 -10.03
N LEU A 67 8.81 6.77 -9.15
CA LEU A 67 10.13 6.98 -8.58
C LEU A 67 10.53 5.75 -7.77
N SER A 68 11.72 5.24 -8.02
CA SER A 68 12.23 4.01 -7.41
C SER A 68 13.71 4.12 -7.14
N TRP A 69 14.20 3.38 -6.15
CA TRP A 69 15.62 3.26 -5.86
C TRP A 69 16.07 1.83 -6.09
N TYR A 70 17.08 1.67 -6.94
CA TYR A 70 17.68 0.39 -7.26
C TYR A 70 19.12 0.33 -6.76
N HIS A 71 19.45 -0.71 -6.01
CA HIS A 71 20.81 -1.04 -5.62
C HIS A 71 21.21 -2.37 -6.21
N SER A 72 22.26 -2.34 -7.03
CA SER A 72 22.83 -3.51 -7.67
C SER A 72 24.22 -3.78 -7.13
N LYS A 73 24.35 -4.71 -6.21
CA LYS A 73 25.62 -5.15 -5.64
C LYS A 73 26.27 -6.24 -6.51
N ASN A 74 25.49 -7.24 -6.88
CA ASN A 74 25.85 -8.30 -7.83
C ASN A 74 24.57 -8.91 -8.44
N PRO A 75 24.09 -8.41 -9.58
CA PRO A 75 22.81 -8.84 -10.15
C PRO A 75 22.83 -10.26 -10.70
N LYS A 76 24.03 -10.85 -10.95
CA LYS A 76 24.15 -12.22 -11.46
C LYS A 76 24.04 -13.26 -10.36
N ASP A 77 24.67 -13.03 -9.22
CA ASP A 77 24.84 -14.04 -8.17
C ASP A 77 23.92 -13.83 -6.97
N TYR A 78 23.49 -12.58 -6.71
CA TYR A 78 22.67 -12.28 -5.55
C TYR A 78 21.18 -12.19 -5.90
N LYS A 79 20.33 -12.67 -5.00
CA LYS A 79 18.89 -12.46 -5.11
C LYS A 79 18.56 -10.97 -5.04
N THR A 80 17.46 -10.60 -5.65
CA THR A 80 16.98 -9.20 -5.67
C THR A 80 15.70 -9.09 -4.84
N ILE A 81 15.72 -8.25 -3.83
CA ILE A 81 14.53 -7.92 -3.05
C ILE A 81 13.73 -6.85 -3.80
N LEU A 82 12.47 -7.13 -4.10
CA LEU A 82 11.48 -6.12 -4.45
C LEU A 82 10.74 -5.72 -3.17
N PHE A 83 11.00 -4.51 -2.68
CA PHE A 83 10.41 -4.01 -1.46
C PHE A 83 9.14 -3.19 -1.76
N LEU A 84 8.04 -3.63 -1.18
CA LEU A 84 6.69 -3.09 -1.31
C LEU A 84 6.28 -2.41 -0.02
N ASN A 85 6.19 -1.10 -0.04
CA ASN A 85 5.99 -0.25 1.13
C ASN A 85 4.61 -0.42 1.78
N GLY A 86 4.52 0.02 3.03
CA GLY A 86 3.25 0.25 3.71
C GLY A 86 2.44 1.42 3.11
N ASN A 87 1.40 1.81 3.82
CA ASN A 87 0.40 2.79 3.38
C ASN A 87 0.76 4.26 3.66
N ALA A 88 1.95 4.55 4.15
CA ALA A 88 2.34 5.89 4.58
C ALA A 88 3.79 6.24 4.24
N GLY A 89 4.08 7.53 4.15
CA GLY A 89 5.42 8.07 4.04
C GLY A 89 5.95 8.20 2.62
N THR A 90 7.28 8.24 2.52
CA THR A 90 8.06 8.38 1.28
C THR A 90 9.14 7.31 1.21
N LEU A 91 9.90 7.25 0.11
CA LEU A 91 11.07 6.37 0.00
C LEU A 91 12.10 6.64 1.10
N GLU A 92 12.30 7.90 1.44
CA GLU A 92 13.26 8.33 2.46
C GLU A 92 12.90 7.77 3.85
N ASN A 93 11.63 7.56 4.14
CA ASN A 93 11.20 6.92 5.39
C ASN A 93 11.64 5.45 5.49
N ARG A 94 12.21 4.88 4.44
CA ARG A 94 12.72 3.51 4.38
C ARG A 94 14.25 3.42 4.40
N ILE A 95 14.94 4.57 4.52
CA ILE A 95 16.42 4.64 4.52
C ILE A 95 17.00 3.73 5.61
N TYR A 96 16.42 3.71 6.81
CA TYR A 96 16.88 2.84 7.89
C TYR A 96 16.90 1.36 7.49
N LYS A 97 15.88 0.87 6.78
CA LYS A 97 15.83 -0.51 6.28
C LYS A 97 16.85 -0.75 5.17
N ILE A 98 16.93 0.19 4.23
CA ILE A 98 17.86 0.09 3.10
C ILE A 98 19.29 0.03 3.61
N ASN A 99 19.63 0.81 4.64
CA ASN A 99 20.95 0.80 5.24
C ASN A 99 21.33 -0.57 5.83
N HIS A 100 20.36 -1.35 6.33
CA HIS A 100 20.61 -2.72 6.80
C HIS A 100 20.97 -3.69 5.65
N PHE A 101 20.53 -3.45 4.43
CA PHE A 101 20.88 -4.30 3.30
C PHE A 101 22.34 -4.13 2.85
N LYS A 102 23.05 -3.10 3.33
CA LYS A 102 24.48 -2.89 3.04
C LYS A 102 25.33 -4.12 3.31
N ASP A 103 25.07 -4.78 4.43
CA ASP A 103 25.86 -5.91 4.92
C ASP A 103 25.30 -7.27 4.48
N VAL A 104 24.22 -7.27 3.74
CA VAL A 104 23.58 -8.48 3.20
C VAL A 104 23.93 -8.65 1.71
N ASN A 105 24.13 -9.88 1.29
CA ASN A 105 24.43 -10.21 -0.13
C ASN A 105 23.15 -10.26 -0.96
N VAL A 106 22.53 -9.10 -1.15
CA VAL A 106 21.32 -8.91 -1.96
C VAL A 106 21.42 -7.66 -2.81
N ASN A 107 20.72 -7.66 -3.93
CA ASN A 107 20.31 -6.45 -4.62
C ASN A 107 18.93 -6.04 -4.12
N PHE A 108 18.52 -4.79 -4.31
CA PHE A 108 17.15 -4.42 -3.99
C PHE A 108 16.58 -3.38 -4.95
N LEU A 109 15.29 -3.43 -5.12
CA LEU A 109 14.46 -2.40 -5.74
C LEU A 109 13.38 -2.00 -4.76
N ILE A 110 13.32 -0.73 -4.42
CA ILE A 110 12.22 -0.15 -3.65
C ILE A 110 11.48 0.84 -4.53
N ILE A 111 10.16 0.71 -4.60
CA ILE A 111 9.30 1.60 -5.39
C ILE A 111 8.50 2.53 -4.47
N ALA A 112 8.31 3.77 -4.89
CA ALA A 112 7.25 4.58 -4.31
C ALA A 112 5.94 4.28 -5.06
N TRP A 113 4.86 4.08 -4.31
CA TRP A 113 3.54 3.88 -4.90
C TRP A 113 3.07 5.10 -5.70
N ARG A 114 2.14 4.91 -6.63
CA ARG A 114 1.41 6.02 -7.26
C ARG A 114 0.81 6.95 -6.19
N GLY A 115 0.97 8.25 -6.37
CA GLY A 115 0.55 9.27 -5.41
C GLY A 115 1.51 9.52 -4.25
N PHE A 116 2.56 8.69 -4.06
CA PHE A 116 3.57 8.85 -3.00
C PHE A 116 4.88 9.42 -3.56
N SER A 117 5.68 10.06 -2.71
CA SER A 117 7.00 10.62 -3.08
C SER A 117 6.98 11.53 -4.32
N GLY A 118 5.87 12.21 -4.57
CA GLY A 118 5.68 13.08 -5.74
C GLY A 118 5.24 12.36 -7.02
N ASN A 119 5.05 11.05 -7.00
CA ASN A 119 4.50 10.31 -8.14
C ASN A 119 3.06 10.76 -8.46
N LYS A 120 2.73 10.78 -9.74
CA LYS A 120 1.35 11.03 -10.19
C LYS A 120 0.42 9.87 -9.82
N GLY A 121 -0.88 10.08 -10.02
CA GLY A 121 -1.92 9.09 -9.78
C GLY A 121 -2.47 9.13 -8.35
N LYS A 122 -3.46 8.27 -8.11
CA LYS A 122 -4.11 8.10 -6.80
C LYS A 122 -4.00 6.63 -6.39
N PRO A 123 -3.58 6.34 -5.15
CA PRO A 123 -3.44 4.97 -4.69
C PRO A 123 -4.79 4.25 -4.63
N SER A 124 -4.78 2.99 -4.99
CA SER A 124 -5.89 2.05 -4.88
C SER A 124 -5.34 0.63 -4.93
N GLU A 125 -6.07 -0.35 -4.43
CA GLU A 125 -5.67 -1.76 -4.46
C GLU A 125 -5.20 -2.19 -5.85
N LYS A 126 -6.04 -2.01 -6.88
CA LYS A 126 -5.67 -2.34 -8.26
C LYS A 126 -4.47 -1.57 -8.77
N GLY A 127 -4.37 -0.29 -8.41
CA GLY A 127 -3.25 0.56 -8.79
C GLY A 127 -1.94 0.07 -8.18
N LEU A 128 -1.93 -0.30 -6.90
CA LEU A 128 -0.73 -0.82 -6.24
C LEU A 128 -0.30 -2.19 -6.80
N TYR A 129 -1.27 -3.03 -7.18
CA TYR A 129 -0.95 -4.28 -7.90
C TYR A 129 -0.27 -4.01 -9.24
N GLU A 130 -0.74 -3.00 -9.98
CA GLU A 130 -0.14 -2.60 -11.26
C GLU A 130 1.27 -2.02 -11.07
N ASP A 131 1.47 -1.20 -10.03
CA ASP A 131 2.78 -0.66 -9.68
C ASP A 131 3.78 -1.80 -9.40
N ALA A 132 3.37 -2.78 -8.59
CA ALA A 132 4.22 -3.93 -8.26
C ALA A 132 4.52 -4.83 -9.47
N LYS A 133 3.52 -5.09 -10.34
CA LYS A 133 3.72 -5.85 -11.60
C LYS A 133 4.69 -5.13 -12.53
N SER A 134 4.58 -3.81 -12.63
CA SER A 134 5.49 -3.00 -13.44
C SER A 134 6.92 -3.03 -12.91
N ALA A 135 7.10 -3.05 -11.58
CA ALA A 135 8.41 -3.22 -10.97
C ALA A 135 9.03 -4.59 -11.26
N ILE A 136 8.24 -5.66 -11.20
CA ILE A 136 8.69 -7.01 -11.58
C ILE A 136 9.10 -7.04 -13.06
N LYS A 137 8.28 -6.47 -13.95
CA LYS A 137 8.58 -6.37 -15.38
C LYS A 137 9.89 -5.61 -15.63
N TRP A 138 10.11 -4.52 -14.90
CA TRP A 138 11.36 -3.76 -14.98
C TRP A 138 12.57 -4.59 -14.55
N LEU A 139 12.49 -5.32 -13.44
CA LEU A 139 13.56 -6.24 -13.00
C LEU A 139 13.84 -7.33 -14.04
N LYS A 140 12.81 -7.92 -14.63
CA LYS A 140 12.94 -8.93 -15.68
C LYS A 140 13.62 -8.35 -16.93
N ASN A 141 13.31 -7.12 -17.30
CA ASN A 141 13.97 -6.41 -18.41
C ASN A 141 15.46 -6.09 -18.11
N LYS A 142 15.85 -6.00 -16.84
CA LYS A 142 17.27 -5.93 -16.40
C LYS A 142 17.96 -7.31 -16.40
N GLY A 143 17.28 -8.37 -16.83
CA GLY A 143 17.82 -9.73 -16.89
C GLY A 143 17.69 -10.54 -15.58
N ILE A 144 16.99 -10.01 -14.57
CA ILE A 144 16.77 -10.72 -13.31
C ILE A 144 15.61 -11.68 -13.48
N LYS A 145 15.87 -12.97 -13.34
CA LYS A 145 14.86 -14.01 -13.47
C LYS A 145 13.91 -14.00 -12.27
N GLU A 146 12.66 -14.46 -12.48
CA GLU A 146 11.63 -14.49 -11.45
C GLU A 146 12.06 -15.30 -10.22
N GLU A 147 12.71 -16.46 -10.44
CA GLU A 147 13.27 -17.30 -9.37
C GLU A 147 14.43 -16.66 -8.58
N ASN A 148 14.86 -15.47 -8.97
CA ASN A 148 15.89 -14.68 -8.28
C ASN A 148 15.31 -13.45 -7.59
N ILE A 149 14.00 -13.23 -7.64
CA ILE A 149 13.31 -12.12 -6.98
C ILE A 149 12.71 -12.60 -5.66
N ILE A 150 12.96 -11.89 -4.58
CA ILE A 150 12.28 -12.03 -3.30
C ILE A 150 11.29 -10.88 -3.19
N ILE A 151 10.02 -11.20 -3.00
CA ILE A 151 8.99 -10.19 -2.76
C ILE A 151 8.95 -9.88 -1.26
N TYR A 152 9.16 -8.62 -0.88
CA TYR A 152 9.12 -8.19 0.50
C TYR A 152 8.02 -7.14 0.68
N GLY A 153 6.93 -7.51 1.35
CA GLY A 153 5.84 -6.61 1.69
C GLY A 153 5.90 -6.14 3.14
N GLU A 154 5.70 -4.83 3.36
CA GLU A 154 5.57 -4.22 4.68
C GLU A 154 4.15 -3.71 4.88
N SER A 155 3.47 -4.14 5.97
CA SER A 155 2.12 -3.69 6.31
C SER A 155 1.16 -3.81 5.11
N LEU A 156 0.61 -2.71 4.57
CA LEU A 156 -0.22 -2.72 3.36
C LEU A 156 0.45 -3.44 2.18
N GLY A 157 1.76 -3.29 2.02
CA GLY A 157 2.53 -3.99 1.00
C GLY A 157 2.49 -5.51 1.12
N THR A 158 2.13 -6.07 2.29
CA THR A 158 1.96 -7.53 2.44
C THR A 158 0.76 -8.04 1.66
N GLY A 159 -0.34 -7.28 1.60
CA GLY A 159 -1.49 -7.62 0.76
C GLY A 159 -1.14 -7.59 -0.72
N VAL A 160 -0.36 -6.59 -1.15
CA VAL A 160 0.15 -6.54 -2.53
C VAL A 160 1.09 -7.71 -2.81
N ALA A 161 2.03 -8.00 -1.89
CA ALA A 161 2.97 -9.12 -2.02
C ALA A 161 2.24 -10.46 -2.16
N ALA A 162 1.23 -10.71 -1.33
CA ALA A 162 0.42 -11.92 -1.37
C ALA A 162 -0.28 -12.09 -2.72
N GLU A 163 -0.89 -11.02 -3.25
CA GLU A 163 -1.59 -11.05 -4.54
C GLU A 163 -0.65 -11.32 -5.70
N ILE A 164 0.46 -10.57 -5.82
CA ILE A 164 1.36 -10.71 -6.97
C ILE A 164 2.19 -11.99 -6.95
N ALA A 165 2.33 -12.62 -5.77
CA ALA A 165 3.07 -13.87 -5.63
C ALA A 165 2.25 -15.12 -5.96
N GLN A 166 0.93 -15.00 -6.12
CA GLN A 166 0.06 -16.14 -6.43
C GLN A 166 0.47 -16.81 -7.74
N ASN A 167 0.64 -18.13 -7.71
CA ASN A 167 1.01 -18.94 -8.87
C ASN A 167 2.29 -18.48 -9.59
N LYS A 168 3.25 -17.92 -8.84
CA LYS A 168 4.55 -17.45 -9.31
C LYS A 168 5.69 -18.19 -8.67
N ASN A 169 6.83 -18.26 -9.38
CA ASN A 169 8.02 -18.96 -8.93
C ASN A 169 9.09 -17.97 -8.43
N PHE A 170 8.72 -17.10 -7.49
CA PHE A 170 9.68 -16.23 -6.83
C PHE A 170 10.62 -16.98 -5.89
N ALA A 171 11.82 -16.43 -5.63
CA ALA A 171 12.78 -16.99 -4.68
C ALA A 171 12.21 -17.10 -3.25
N GLY A 172 11.28 -16.23 -2.90
CA GLY A 172 10.59 -16.21 -1.62
C GLY A 172 9.66 -15.02 -1.45
N VAL A 173 8.85 -15.06 -0.40
CA VAL A 173 7.98 -13.97 0.00
C VAL A 173 8.22 -13.68 1.48
N ILE A 174 8.50 -12.42 1.81
CA ILE A 174 8.67 -11.93 3.17
C ILE A 174 7.49 -10.99 3.48
N LEU A 175 6.77 -11.28 4.55
CA LEU A 175 5.63 -10.48 4.98
C LEU A 175 5.94 -9.90 6.36
N GLU A 176 6.15 -8.58 6.43
CA GLU A 176 6.39 -7.86 7.67
C GLU A 176 5.11 -7.18 8.14
N SER A 177 4.68 -7.51 9.36
CA SER A 177 3.44 -6.99 9.96
C SER A 177 2.21 -7.22 9.07
N PRO A 178 1.96 -8.47 8.63
CA PRO A 178 0.83 -8.77 7.76
C PRO A 178 -0.51 -8.62 8.49
N PHE A 179 -1.57 -8.48 7.72
CA PHE A 179 -2.96 -8.48 8.18
C PHE A 179 -3.75 -9.57 7.43
N THR A 180 -4.85 -10.02 8.00
CA THR A 180 -5.70 -11.07 7.41
C THR A 180 -6.48 -10.54 6.20
N SER A 181 -7.07 -9.36 6.32
CA SER A 181 -7.74 -8.63 5.25
C SER A 181 -7.98 -7.18 5.67
N MET A 182 -8.10 -6.27 4.71
CA MET A 182 -8.52 -4.89 5.00
C MET A 182 -9.96 -4.83 5.54
N ILE A 183 -10.77 -5.83 5.23
CA ILE A 183 -12.12 -5.96 5.82
C ILE A 183 -12.02 -6.15 7.33
N ASP A 184 -11.14 -7.02 7.82
CA ASP A 184 -10.99 -7.30 9.26
C ASP A 184 -10.38 -6.10 9.99
N VAL A 185 -9.37 -5.46 9.40
CA VAL A 185 -8.82 -4.19 9.91
C VAL A 185 -9.91 -3.13 10.02
N GLY A 186 -10.71 -2.98 8.96
CA GLY A 186 -11.81 -2.01 8.92
C GLY A 186 -12.91 -2.31 9.94
N LYS A 187 -13.31 -3.57 10.13
CA LYS A 187 -14.29 -3.97 11.15
C LYS A 187 -13.82 -3.64 12.57
N THR A 188 -12.55 -3.87 12.85
CA THR A 188 -11.96 -3.54 14.15
C THR A 188 -11.97 -2.04 14.40
N LYS A 189 -11.69 -1.24 13.38
CA LYS A 189 -11.60 0.23 13.49
C LYS A 189 -12.98 0.93 13.43
N TYR A 190 -13.92 0.34 12.70
CA TYR A 190 -15.26 0.89 12.42
C TYR A 190 -16.36 -0.15 12.67
N PRO A 191 -16.53 -0.65 13.91
CA PRO A 191 -17.39 -1.82 14.21
C PRO A 191 -18.88 -1.57 13.95
N PHE A 192 -19.32 -0.32 13.94
CA PHE A 192 -20.72 0.04 13.73
C PHE A 192 -21.12 0.25 12.26
N PHE A 193 -20.16 0.06 11.34
CA PHE A 193 -20.42 0.24 9.91
C PHE A 193 -20.32 -1.09 9.15
N PRO A 194 -21.10 -1.28 8.07
CA PRO A 194 -21.06 -2.49 7.26
C PRO A 194 -19.82 -2.51 6.34
N VAL A 195 -18.62 -2.57 6.94
CA VAL A 195 -17.31 -2.46 6.28
C VAL A 195 -17.20 -3.37 5.07
N ARG A 196 -17.64 -4.64 5.18
CA ARG A 196 -17.55 -5.61 4.08
C ARG A 196 -18.26 -5.15 2.80
N LEU A 197 -19.37 -4.41 2.95
CA LEU A 197 -20.16 -3.90 1.81
C LEU A 197 -19.57 -2.61 1.25
N LEU A 198 -19.00 -1.78 2.12
CA LEU A 198 -18.58 -0.41 1.78
C LEU A 198 -17.15 -0.33 1.29
N LEU A 199 -16.27 -1.23 1.74
CA LEU A 199 -14.84 -1.15 1.48
C LEU A 199 -14.54 -1.41 -0.01
N LYS A 200 -13.81 -0.47 -0.63
CA LYS A 200 -13.39 -0.53 -2.04
C LYS A 200 -12.10 -1.31 -2.23
N ASP A 201 -11.13 -1.09 -1.35
CA ASP A 201 -9.80 -1.71 -1.41
C ASP A 201 -9.71 -2.77 -0.29
N LYS A 202 -9.62 -4.05 -0.64
CA LYS A 202 -9.86 -5.18 0.30
C LYS A 202 -8.61 -5.99 0.63
N TYR A 203 -7.62 -6.03 -0.27
CA TYR A 203 -6.34 -6.76 -0.15
C TYR A 203 -6.47 -8.20 0.36
#